data_0a4c897c2313c101de5b2349f00fa284
#
_entry.id   0a4c897c2313c101de5b2349f00fa284
#
_cell.length_a   1.000
_cell.length_b   1.000
_cell.length_c   1.000
_cell.angle_alpha   90.00
_cell.angle_beta   90.00
_cell.angle_gamma   90.00
#
_symmetry.space_group_name_H-M   'P 1'
#
loop_
_entity.id
_entity.type
_entity.pdbx_description
1 polymer ?
#
loop_
_entity_poly.entity_id
_entity_poly.type
_entity_poly.pdbx_seq_one_letter_code
_entity_poly.pdbx_strand_id
1 'polypeptide(L)'
;IKLETWKKVVDLNLTAPFLCTKSAMKIMKQQRSGKIINIGSISAEMPRMNSAPYTSTKHALVGLTKSTSLEGRDFGISASCLNPGNIKTEWRQKPEVAMNQEAMMEVEDFANIVVTVASLPTNVNMLSATILPVEQAFIGRG
;
A
#
# COMPACT_ATOMS: atom_id res chain seq x y z
N ILE A 1 17.59 -8.53 13.29
CA ILE A 1 17.14 -8.91 11.93
C ILE A 1 18.37 -9.15 11.08
N LYS A 2 18.43 -10.32 10.40
CA LYS A 2 19.52 -10.65 9.49
C LYS A 2 19.44 -9.82 8.20
N LEU A 3 20.59 -9.46 7.62
CA LEU A 3 20.65 -8.71 6.37
C LEU A 3 19.92 -9.40 5.21
N GLU A 4 19.95 -10.73 5.20
CA GLU A 4 19.22 -11.52 4.21
C GLU A 4 17.71 -11.32 4.30
N THR A 5 17.16 -11.30 5.51
CA THR A 5 15.73 -11.01 5.75
C THR A 5 15.39 -9.60 5.32
N TRP A 6 16.24 -8.62 5.65
CA TRP A 6 16.08 -7.24 5.15
C TRP A 6 15.99 -7.19 3.63
N LYS A 7 16.95 -7.79 2.92
CA LYS A 7 16.98 -7.82 1.46
C LYS A 7 15.72 -8.45 0.87
N LYS A 8 15.29 -9.61 1.38
CA LYS A 8 14.06 -10.28 0.92
C LYS A 8 12.82 -9.40 1.06
N VAL A 9 12.69 -8.67 2.17
CA VAL A 9 11.55 -7.76 2.39
C VAL A 9 11.61 -6.56 1.46
N VAL A 10 12.80 -5.99 1.25
CA VAL A 10 13.00 -4.88 0.29
C VAL A 10 12.66 -5.33 -1.13
N ASP A 11 13.15 -6.49 -1.53
CA ASP A 11 12.91 -7.02 -2.88
C ASP A 11 11.42 -7.23 -3.14
N LEU A 12 10.70 -7.82 -2.17
CA LEU A 12 9.28 -8.08 -2.31
C LEU A 12 8.42 -6.81 -2.24
N ASN A 13 8.68 -5.94 -1.26
CA ASN A 13 7.78 -4.84 -0.93
C ASN A 13 8.11 -3.51 -1.63
N LEU A 14 9.31 -3.39 -2.20
CA LEU A 14 9.75 -2.15 -2.84
C LEU A 14 10.32 -2.38 -4.24
N THR A 15 11.30 -3.28 -4.41
CA THR A 15 11.91 -3.53 -5.72
C THR A 15 10.89 -4.07 -6.71
N ALA A 16 10.07 -5.05 -6.32
CA ALA A 16 9.04 -5.62 -7.20
C ALA A 16 7.97 -4.57 -7.60
N PRO A 17 7.36 -3.80 -6.68
CA PRO A 17 6.47 -2.69 -7.04
C PRO A 17 7.11 -1.66 -7.97
N PHE A 18 8.37 -1.31 -7.76
CA PHE A 18 9.10 -0.41 -8.67
C PHE A 18 9.20 -0.98 -10.09
N LEU A 19 9.57 -2.26 -10.24
CA LEU A 19 9.68 -2.91 -11.54
C LEU A 19 8.33 -3.00 -12.26
N CYS A 20 7.26 -3.35 -11.53
CA CYS A 20 5.91 -3.36 -12.06
C CYS A 20 5.46 -1.96 -12.50
N THR A 21 5.70 -0.94 -11.65
CA THR A 21 5.39 0.46 -11.94
C THR A 21 6.13 0.94 -13.19
N LYS A 22 7.43 0.67 -13.29
CA LYS A 22 8.26 1.00 -14.45
C LYS A 22 7.68 0.43 -15.75
N SER A 23 7.27 -0.83 -15.73
CA SER A 23 6.70 -1.51 -16.89
C SER A 23 5.33 -0.97 -17.26
N ALA A 24 4.46 -0.75 -16.27
CA ALA A 24 3.14 -0.16 -16.44
C ALA A 24 3.22 1.27 -17.00
N MET A 25 4.08 2.12 -16.43
CA MET A 25 4.30 3.49 -16.88
C MET A 25 4.72 3.58 -18.35
N LYS A 26 5.55 2.66 -18.82
CA LYS A 26 5.95 2.61 -20.24
C LYS A 26 4.75 2.45 -21.16
N ILE A 27 3.82 1.58 -20.82
CA ILE A 27 2.59 1.32 -21.60
C ILE A 27 1.61 2.47 -21.45
N MET A 28 1.34 2.89 -20.21
CA MET A 28 0.36 3.91 -19.88
C MET A 28 0.72 5.29 -20.47
N LYS A 29 2.01 5.62 -20.57
CA LYS A 29 2.46 6.85 -21.26
C LYS A 29 2.08 6.85 -22.74
N GLN A 30 2.15 5.72 -23.43
CA GLN A 30 1.71 5.57 -24.82
C GLN A 30 0.18 5.67 -24.95
N GLN A 31 -0.53 5.08 -23.99
CA GLN A 31 -2.00 5.14 -23.93
C GLN A 31 -2.54 6.52 -23.55
N ARG A 32 -1.70 7.40 -22.99
CA ARG A 32 -2.13 8.69 -22.42
C ARG A 32 -3.19 8.53 -21.32
N SER A 33 -3.17 7.40 -20.63
CA SER A 33 -4.13 7.06 -19.55
C SER A 33 -3.60 5.89 -18.74
N GLY A 34 -3.89 5.88 -17.43
CA GLY A 34 -3.59 4.76 -16.56
C GLY A 34 -3.86 5.05 -15.09
N LYS A 35 -4.02 3.98 -14.32
CA LYS A 35 -4.11 4.05 -12.86
C LYS A 35 -3.20 2.99 -12.24
N ILE A 36 -2.36 3.42 -11.32
CA ILE A 36 -1.49 2.55 -10.52
C ILE A 36 -1.94 2.66 -9.06
N ILE A 37 -2.30 1.54 -8.44
CA ILE A 37 -2.72 1.49 -7.05
C ILE A 37 -1.74 0.61 -6.28
N ASN A 38 -0.96 1.23 -5.43
CA ASN A 38 -0.05 0.54 -4.52
C ASN A 38 -0.77 0.26 -3.19
N ILE A 39 -0.64 -0.96 -2.70
CA ILE A 39 -1.17 -1.35 -1.40
C ILE A 39 -0.06 -1.14 -0.35
N GLY A 40 -0.21 -0.05 0.38
CA GLY A 40 0.66 0.33 1.48
C GLY A 40 0.35 -0.42 2.77
N SER A 41 0.35 0.30 3.86
CA SER A 41 -0.02 -0.15 5.21
C SER A 41 -0.05 1.06 6.13
N ILE A 42 -0.78 1.00 7.24
CA ILE A 42 -0.61 1.96 8.34
C ILE A 42 0.84 2.00 8.87
N SER A 43 1.62 0.94 8.64
CA SER A 43 3.06 0.94 8.94
C SER A 43 3.87 1.92 8.07
N ALA A 44 3.27 2.54 7.06
CA ALA A 44 3.85 3.68 6.35
C ALA A 44 3.81 5.00 7.15
N GLU A 45 3.11 5.02 8.28
CA GLU A 45 2.96 6.19 9.16
C GLU A 45 3.39 5.86 10.60
N MET A 46 2.93 4.72 11.13
CA MET A 46 3.18 4.28 12.51
C MET A 46 3.94 2.96 12.52
N PRO A 47 5.19 2.94 12.96
CA PRO A 47 5.98 1.70 13.04
C PRO A 47 5.46 0.79 14.15
N ARG A 48 5.76 -0.50 14.02
CA ARG A 48 5.59 -1.49 15.10
C ARG A 48 6.95 -2.01 15.55
N MET A 49 7.00 -2.52 16.77
CA MET A 49 8.21 -3.16 17.26
C MET A 49 8.66 -4.30 16.32
N ASN A 50 9.96 -4.44 16.14
CA ASN A 50 10.59 -5.48 15.31
C ASN A 50 10.17 -5.49 13.82
N SER A 51 9.65 -4.39 13.30
CA SER A 51 9.15 -4.30 11.92
C SER A 51 9.97 -3.39 10.99
N ALA A 52 11.23 -3.08 11.34
CA ALA A 52 12.04 -2.13 10.58
C ALA A 52 12.07 -2.38 9.05
N PRO A 53 12.28 -3.59 8.52
CA PRO A 53 12.27 -3.82 7.07
C PRO A 53 10.91 -3.52 6.45
N TYR A 54 9.84 -4.01 7.08
CA TYR A 54 8.48 -3.81 6.60
C TYR A 54 8.09 -2.32 6.65
N THR A 55 8.29 -1.69 7.79
CA THR A 55 8.01 -0.25 7.99
C THR A 55 8.75 0.61 6.98
N SER A 56 10.05 0.38 6.82
CA SER A 56 10.88 1.13 5.87
C SER A 56 10.37 0.98 4.43
N THR A 57 10.02 -0.25 4.02
CA THR A 57 9.50 -0.49 2.67
C THR A 57 8.13 0.14 2.44
N LYS A 58 7.25 0.17 3.45
CA LYS A 58 5.93 0.78 3.32
C LYS A 58 6.00 2.32 3.29
N HIS A 59 6.92 2.94 4.02
CA HIS A 59 7.23 4.37 3.87
C HIS A 59 7.78 4.67 2.47
N ALA A 60 8.74 3.86 2.00
CA ALA A 60 9.33 4.03 0.67
C ALA A 60 8.29 3.86 -0.46
N LEU A 61 7.30 2.98 -0.29
CA LEU A 61 6.23 2.78 -1.26
C LEU A 61 5.35 4.04 -1.42
N VAL A 62 5.12 4.79 -0.35
CA VAL A 62 4.45 6.11 -0.43
C VAL A 62 5.28 7.09 -1.27
N GLY A 63 6.60 7.11 -1.07
CA GLY A 63 7.52 7.91 -1.87
C GLY A 63 7.49 7.52 -3.36
N LEU A 64 7.58 6.22 -3.65
CA LEU A 64 7.46 5.69 -5.02
C LEU A 64 6.13 6.12 -5.67
N THR A 65 5.02 6.02 -4.94
CA THR A 65 3.70 6.44 -5.44
C THR A 65 3.66 7.92 -5.79
N LYS A 66 4.20 8.77 -4.92
CA LYS A 66 4.25 10.24 -5.16
C LYS A 66 5.09 10.56 -6.38
N SER A 67 6.27 9.94 -6.55
CA SER A 67 7.13 10.12 -7.73
C SER A 67 6.40 9.65 -9.00
N THR A 68 5.74 8.49 -8.95
CA THR A 68 4.95 7.96 -10.07
C THR A 68 3.81 8.90 -10.46
N SER A 69 3.09 9.46 -9.48
CA SER A 69 2.03 10.43 -9.72
C SER A 69 2.56 11.70 -10.37
N LEU A 70 3.72 12.21 -9.91
CA LEU A 70 4.36 13.38 -10.48
C LEU A 70 4.77 13.14 -11.94
N GLU A 71 5.46 12.03 -12.21
CA GLU A 71 5.97 11.68 -13.54
C GLU A 71 4.85 11.25 -14.53
N GLY A 72 3.71 10.81 -14.01
CA GLY A 72 2.55 10.38 -14.80
C GLY A 72 1.60 11.51 -15.17
N ARG A 73 1.65 12.65 -14.49
CA ARG A 73 0.70 13.76 -14.57
C ARG A 73 0.42 14.21 -16.01
N ASP A 74 1.45 14.49 -16.78
CA ASP A 74 1.33 15.01 -18.14
C ASP A 74 0.86 13.95 -19.16
N PHE A 75 0.73 12.71 -18.71
CA PHE A 75 0.29 11.57 -19.51
C PHE A 75 -1.09 11.05 -19.10
N GLY A 76 -1.80 11.75 -18.20
CA GLY A 76 -3.10 11.30 -17.71
C GLY A 76 -3.02 10.04 -16.84
N ILE A 77 -1.88 9.80 -16.17
CA ILE A 77 -1.67 8.64 -15.29
C ILE A 77 -1.80 9.10 -13.85
N SER A 78 -2.66 8.43 -13.08
CA SER A 78 -2.77 8.61 -11.64
C SER A 78 -2.08 7.48 -10.88
N ALA A 79 -1.55 7.81 -9.71
CA ALA A 79 -0.99 6.81 -8.80
C ALA A 79 -1.50 7.04 -7.38
N SER A 80 -1.94 5.97 -6.72
CA SER A 80 -2.53 5.96 -5.39
C SER A 80 -1.76 5.03 -4.46
N CYS A 81 -1.64 5.39 -3.18
CA CYS A 81 -1.18 4.49 -2.13
C CYS A 81 -2.31 4.33 -1.10
N LEU A 82 -2.86 3.13 -1.00
CA LEU A 82 -3.90 2.81 -0.02
C LEU A 82 -3.25 2.10 1.16
N ASN A 83 -3.38 2.67 2.35
CA ASN A 83 -2.74 2.21 3.59
C ASN A 83 -3.78 1.53 4.50
N PRO A 84 -4.01 0.22 4.34
CA PRO A 84 -4.93 -0.49 5.21
C PRO A 84 -4.37 -0.67 6.62
N GLY A 85 -5.28 -0.67 7.60
CA GLY A 85 -5.06 -1.25 8.91
C GLY A 85 -5.08 -2.78 8.86
N ASN A 86 -5.60 -3.39 9.91
CA ASN A 86 -5.66 -4.84 9.99
C ASN A 86 -6.74 -5.40 9.04
N ILE A 87 -6.35 -6.36 8.19
CA ILE A 87 -7.25 -7.12 7.32
C ILE A 87 -7.21 -8.58 7.74
N LYS A 88 -8.37 -9.23 7.75
CA LYS A 88 -8.57 -10.63 8.13
C LYS A 88 -8.11 -11.55 6.98
N THR A 89 -6.81 -11.65 6.79
CA THR A 89 -6.21 -12.56 5.82
C THR A 89 -6.08 -13.96 6.40
N GLU A 90 -6.00 -14.99 5.55
CA GLU A 90 -5.78 -16.39 5.97
C GLU A 90 -4.56 -16.53 6.89
N TRP A 91 -3.48 -15.80 6.60
CA TRP A 91 -2.28 -15.81 7.44
C TRP A 91 -2.55 -15.29 8.84
N ARG A 92 -3.37 -14.24 9.00
CA ARG A 92 -3.72 -13.67 10.32
C ARG A 92 -4.69 -14.53 11.12
N GLN A 93 -5.40 -15.45 10.48
CA GLN A 93 -6.32 -16.38 11.13
C GLN A 93 -5.60 -17.60 11.70
N LYS A 94 -4.31 -17.80 11.41
CA LYS A 94 -3.51 -18.90 11.98
C LYS A 94 -3.36 -18.72 13.49
N PRO A 95 -3.58 -19.77 14.30
CA PRO A 95 -3.52 -19.68 15.76
C PRO A 95 -2.22 -19.07 16.31
N GLU A 96 -1.10 -19.37 15.65
CA GLU A 96 0.23 -18.84 16.02
C GLU A 96 0.41 -17.34 15.74
N VAL A 97 -0.49 -16.72 14.98
CA VAL A 97 -0.46 -15.30 14.60
C VAL A 97 -1.57 -14.51 15.29
N ALA A 98 -2.63 -15.17 15.73
CA ALA A 98 -3.82 -14.58 16.34
C ALA A 98 -3.59 -13.97 17.75
N MET A 99 -2.36 -13.62 18.09
CA MET A 99 -1.95 -13.24 19.46
C MET A 99 -2.49 -11.87 19.94
N ASN A 100 -3.12 -11.06 19.10
CA ASN A 100 -3.78 -9.84 19.52
C ASN A 100 -5.11 -9.72 18.79
N GLN A 101 -6.20 -9.72 19.53
CA GLN A 101 -7.56 -9.50 19.02
C GLN A 101 -7.80 -8.01 18.69
N GLU A 102 -6.91 -7.38 17.91
CA GLU A 102 -7.23 -6.08 17.34
C GLU A 102 -8.30 -6.24 16.26
N ALA A 103 -9.22 -5.29 16.18
CA ALA A 103 -10.24 -5.26 15.13
C ALA A 103 -9.62 -5.39 13.73
N MET A 104 -10.30 -6.12 12.85
CA MET A 104 -9.88 -6.37 11.47
C MET A 104 -11.04 -6.09 10.51
N MET A 105 -10.72 -5.57 9.33
CA MET A 105 -11.65 -5.50 8.20
C MET A 105 -11.70 -6.85 7.48
N GLU A 106 -12.82 -7.18 6.87
CA GLU A 106 -12.86 -8.29 5.90
C GLU A 106 -12.08 -7.90 4.62
N VAL A 107 -11.60 -8.91 3.89
CA VAL A 107 -10.85 -8.70 2.65
C VAL A 107 -11.70 -7.97 1.62
N GLU A 108 -12.98 -8.34 1.53
CA GLU A 108 -13.96 -7.79 0.62
C GLU A 108 -14.21 -6.30 0.85
N ASP A 109 -14.23 -5.84 2.10
CA ASP A 109 -14.42 -4.42 2.43
C ASP A 109 -13.28 -3.58 1.85
N PHE A 110 -12.06 -4.03 2.02
CA PHE A 110 -10.90 -3.32 1.46
C PHE A 110 -10.84 -3.44 -0.07
N ALA A 111 -11.18 -4.60 -0.65
CA ALA A 111 -11.23 -4.79 -2.09
C ALA A 111 -12.24 -3.85 -2.76
N ASN A 112 -13.41 -3.62 -2.16
CA ASN A 112 -14.40 -2.67 -2.65
C ASN A 112 -13.87 -1.22 -2.68
N ILE A 113 -13.04 -0.85 -1.71
CA ILE A 113 -12.37 0.46 -1.71
C ILE A 113 -11.37 0.56 -2.88
N VAL A 114 -10.59 -0.50 -3.12
CA VAL A 114 -9.65 -0.54 -4.26
C VAL A 114 -10.41 -0.39 -5.59
N VAL A 115 -11.51 -1.10 -5.77
CA VAL A 115 -12.38 -0.98 -6.96
C VAL A 115 -12.93 0.43 -7.10
N THR A 116 -13.39 1.03 -6.01
CA THR A 116 -13.87 2.42 -6.00
C THR A 116 -12.80 3.38 -6.48
N VAL A 117 -11.58 3.27 -5.96
CA VAL A 117 -10.44 4.11 -6.37
C VAL A 117 -10.08 3.88 -7.85
N ALA A 118 -10.10 2.62 -8.30
CA ALA A 118 -9.86 2.28 -9.71
C ALA A 118 -10.91 2.87 -10.65
N SER A 119 -12.14 3.03 -10.18
CA SER A 119 -13.29 3.56 -10.95
C SER A 119 -13.41 5.08 -10.93
N LEU A 120 -12.57 5.80 -10.19
CA LEU A 120 -12.60 7.26 -10.18
C LEU A 120 -12.39 7.83 -11.59
N PRO A 121 -12.99 8.99 -11.93
CA PRO A 121 -12.76 9.68 -13.20
C PRO A 121 -11.26 9.87 -13.49
N THR A 122 -10.91 9.90 -14.76
CA THR A 122 -9.50 9.98 -15.19
C THR A 122 -8.77 11.25 -14.74
N ASN A 123 -9.52 12.32 -14.47
CA ASN A 123 -9.00 13.59 -13.95
C ASN A 123 -8.93 13.65 -12.41
N VAL A 124 -9.30 12.56 -11.72
CA VAL A 124 -9.28 12.48 -10.25
C VAL A 124 -8.24 11.48 -9.80
N ASN A 125 -7.37 11.91 -8.90
CA ASN A 125 -6.40 11.04 -8.23
C ASN A 125 -6.59 11.06 -6.71
N MET A 126 -6.92 9.93 -6.12
CA MET A 126 -6.82 9.72 -4.67
C MET A 126 -5.37 9.36 -4.35
N LEU A 127 -4.52 10.35 -4.11
CA LEU A 127 -3.08 10.15 -3.95
C LEU A 127 -2.74 9.22 -2.79
N SER A 128 -3.44 9.34 -1.66
CA SER A 128 -3.25 8.49 -0.48
C SER A 128 -4.53 8.42 0.33
N ALA A 129 -4.77 7.27 0.95
CA ALA A 129 -5.83 7.08 1.92
C ALA A 129 -5.41 6.05 2.98
N THR A 130 -5.73 6.32 4.24
CA THR A 130 -5.58 5.40 5.36
C THR A 130 -6.95 4.83 5.72
N ILE A 131 -7.09 3.52 5.69
CA ILE A 131 -8.35 2.81 5.88
C ILE A 131 -8.21 1.88 7.09
N LEU A 132 -9.04 2.08 8.11
CA LEU A 132 -8.94 1.39 9.39
C LEU A 132 -10.24 0.65 9.73
N PRO A 133 -10.16 -0.51 10.38
CA PRO A 133 -11.26 -0.96 11.22
C PRO A 133 -11.61 0.14 12.24
N VAL A 134 -12.90 0.39 12.45
CA VAL A 134 -13.34 1.48 13.35
C VAL A 134 -12.73 1.35 14.76
N GLU A 135 -12.63 0.13 15.24
CA GLU A 135 -12.11 -0.17 16.59
C GLU A 135 -10.58 -0.35 16.64
N GLN A 136 -9.88 -0.25 15.53
CA GLN A 136 -8.43 -0.36 15.55
C GLN A 136 -7.79 0.87 16.18
N ALA A 137 -7.05 0.69 17.27
CA ALA A 137 -6.30 1.76 17.90
C ALA A 137 -5.11 2.17 17.02
N PHE A 138 -5.23 3.31 16.35
CA PHE A 138 -4.20 3.89 15.50
C PHE A 138 -3.95 5.36 15.89
N ILE A 139 -5.00 6.18 15.92
CA ILE A 139 -4.96 7.57 16.40
C ILE A 139 -4.92 7.55 17.93
N GLY A 140 -4.09 8.41 18.53
CA GLY A 140 -3.98 8.53 19.98
C GLY A 140 -3.05 7.51 20.64
N ARG A 141 -2.36 6.68 19.89
CA ARG A 141 -1.20 5.94 20.38
C ARG A 141 0.01 6.87 20.33
N GLY A 142 0.14 7.68 21.34
CA GLY A 142 1.32 8.49 21.62
C GLY A 142 2.25 7.78 22.60
#